data_da1c7c8c4c3483c526fc20dc025ad316
#
_entry.id   da1c7c8c4c3483c526fc20dc025ad316
#
_cell.length_a   1.000
_cell.length_b   1.000
_cell.length_c   1.000
_cell.angle_alpha   90.00
_cell.angle_beta   90.00
_cell.angle_gamma   90.00
#
_symmetry.space_group_name_H-M   'P 1'
#
loop_
_entity.id
_entity.type
_entity.pdbx_description
1 polymer ?
#
loop_
_entity_poly.entity_id
_entity_poly.type
_entity_poly.pdbx_seq_one_letter_code
_entity_poly.pdbx_strand_id
1 'polypeptide(L)'
;MKRTFMLLPEDEDYLPRLADPRVGTLWSDKVSFSDKAQGSEVQYWVNRWNLTEENSIVFYVDTLLPESWQRCVYRSADIWNKSFQKIGFPNALVVKPYPKDGTVFDANNITKSCIRYVISPSNQITDNCWSDPLTGEIISANIYIPHNLASKIQLDYFLQTSSFNEKARTLLPDEGLVEEALTSLLLRHWGHCLGLSDNMAGSIAYPVDSLRSKEFVKQHGLSASVMDKLPMNYLLSDDSYSEGMPLVQSVLGVYDDWVIRYLYQPMKKNTPQEELPGLQSLISERNHNPLLLFKGPQNRKAYYDPRGMERDLGNDAIRSATIACENIAKVIKNANQWLDKEDVDYELRAVLYGHIIKQVNEYMKHVLQQVGGIYLNDSYYGDVYPSFQSVPKEVQRQSFLWMLDAIEKMTWMDDKELLNHCALTGSVADYSQKFLGNLVLVQLSNIWLSESKSNDPYTQQQAISDLISFLFKEARMGKSSADFKRFMQGQFLNAVISWSDVSPVKEKGSSSGSSSFAIGETNSHLSLIHI
;
A
#
# COMPACT_ATOMS: atom_id res chain seq x y z
N MET A 1 -0.69 31.77 -13.18
CA MET A 1 -1.58 30.61 -13.44
C MET A 1 -1.62 30.40 -14.95
N LYS A 2 -1.19 29.23 -15.47
CA LYS A 2 -1.29 28.89 -16.91
C LYS A 2 -2.53 28.03 -17.12
N ARG A 3 -3.36 28.33 -18.11
CA ARG A 3 -4.50 27.51 -18.55
C ARG A 3 -4.25 27.13 -20.00
N THR A 4 -4.47 25.88 -20.34
CA THR A 4 -4.35 25.39 -21.70
C THR A 4 -5.73 24.88 -22.16
N PHE A 5 -6.12 25.25 -23.35
CA PHE A 5 -7.31 24.73 -24.03
C PHE A 5 -6.83 23.96 -25.26
N MET A 6 -7.35 22.79 -25.45
CA MET A 6 -7.04 21.93 -26.58
C MET A 6 -8.35 21.44 -27.18
N LEU A 7 -8.45 21.50 -28.51
CA LEU A 7 -9.49 20.77 -29.22
C LEU A 7 -9.09 19.29 -29.20
N LEU A 8 -9.97 18.43 -28.72
CA LEU A 8 -9.72 16.99 -28.70
C LEU A 8 -9.61 16.47 -30.14
N PRO A 9 -8.64 15.59 -30.42
CA PRO A 9 -8.53 15.00 -31.74
C PRO A 9 -9.75 14.11 -32.04
N GLU A 10 -10.33 14.24 -33.21
CA GLU A 10 -11.26 13.27 -33.74
C GLU A 10 -10.45 12.19 -34.46
N ASP A 11 -9.97 11.20 -33.69
CA ASP A 11 -9.21 10.06 -34.24
C ASP A 11 -10.19 8.92 -34.55
N GLU A 12 -10.55 8.81 -35.80
CA GLU A 12 -11.48 7.76 -36.28
C GLU A 12 -10.87 6.36 -36.17
N ASP A 13 -9.54 6.26 -36.07
CA ASP A 13 -8.82 4.98 -35.99
C ASP A 13 -8.66 4.49 -34.53
N TYR A 14 -8.93 5.34 -33.54
CA TYR A 14 -8.87 4.93 -32.13
C TYR A 14 -10.15 4.20 -31.72
N LEU A 15 -10.02 2.93 -31.37
CA LEU A 15 -11.12 2.12 -30.84
C LEU A 15 -11.12 2.18 -29.30
N PRO A 16 -12.12 2.84 -28.64
CA PRO A 16 -12.27 2.80 -27.20
C PRO A 16 -12.42 1.36 -26.69
N ARG A 17 -11.84 1.04 -25.52
CA ARG A 17 -11.95 -0.27 -24.89
C ARG A 17 -12.75 -0.19 -23.60
N LEU A 18 -13.68 -1.10 -23.38
CA LEU A 18 -14.50 -1.13 -22.17
C LEU A 18 -13.66 -1.47 -20.94
N ALA A 19 -13.91 -0.75 -19.84
CA ALA A 19 -13.32 -1.04 -18.55
C ALA A 19 -14.11 -2.13 -17.82
N ASP A 20 -13.40 -2.94 -17.00
CA ASP A 20 -13.99 -3.92 -16.11
C ASP A 20 -13.46 -3.71 -14.70
N PRO A 21 -14.28 -3.61 -13.65
CA PRO A 21 -13.84 -3.33 -12.28
C PRO A 21 -12.97 -4.43 -11.68
N ARG A 22 -12.95 -5.61 -12.30
CA ARG A 22 -12.09 -6.73 -11.92
C ARG A 22 -10.64 -6.57 -12.39
N VAL A 23 -10.37 -5.56 -13.24
CA VAL A 23 -9.04 -5.25 -13.78
C VAL A 23 -8.65 -3.85 -13.35
N GLY A 24 -7.49 -3.71 -12.73
CA GLY A 24 -7.01 -2.43 -12.22
C GLY A 24 -6.53 -1.49 -13.32
N THR A 25 -7.45 -0.83 -13.98
CA THR A 25 -7.17 0.19 -15.00
C THR A 25 -7.67 1.56 -14.55
N LEU A 26 -7.04 2.62 -15.03
CA LEU A 26 -7.64 3.94 -15.02
C LEU A 26 -8.76 3.99 -16.07
N TRP A 27 -9.80 4.74 -15.80
CA TRP A 27 -10.95 4.81 -16.69
C TRP A 27 -11.60 6.20 -16.68
N SER A 28 -12.30 6.49 -17.79
CA SER A 28 -13.17 7.64 -17.97
C SER A 28 -14.62 7.16 -18.12
N ASP A 29 -15.58 7.90 -17.57
CA ASP A 29 -17.00 7.57 -17.69
C ASP A 29 -17.69 8.49 -18.69
N LYS A 30 -18.59 7.90 -19.47
CA LYS A 30 -19.47 8.60 -20.40
C LYS A 30 -20.92 8.31 -20.06
N VAL A 31 -21.65 9.36 -19.71
CA VAL A 31 -23.10 9.26 -19.50
C VAL A 31 -23.81 9.55 -20.82
N SER A 32 -24.62 8.61 -21.29
CA SER A 32 -25.46 8.78 -22.46
C SER A 32 -26.94 8.72 -22.10
N PHE A 33 -27.73 9.51 -22.80
CA PHE A 33 -29.18 9.55 -22.67
C PHE A 33 -29.79 9.05 -23.99
N SER A 34 -30.68 8.09 -23.89
CA SER A 34 -31.36 7.51 -25.05
C SER A 34 -32.87 7.66 -24.92
N ASP A 35 -33.54 8.07 -25.98
CA ASP A 35 -35.01 8.14 -26.03
C ASP A 35 -35.68 6.76 -25.87
N LYS A 36 -34.93 5.68 -26.09
CA LYS A 36 -35.39 4.29 -25.95
C LYS A 36 -35.17 3.71 -24.56
N ALA A 37 -34.31 4.31 -23.73
CA ALA A 37 -34.02 3.85 -22.39
C ALA A 37 -34.75 4.71 -21.36
N GLN A 38 -35.38 4.06 -20.36
CA GLN A 38 -35.96 4.79 -19.21
C GLN A 38 -34.84 5.17 -18.22
N GLY A 39 -33.90 6.04 -18.63
CA GLY A 39 -32.81 6.51 -17.78
C GLY A 39 -31.55 6.86 -18.57
N SER A 40 -30.48 7.11 -17.83
CA SER A 40 -29.13 7.28 -18.36
C SER A 40 -28.35 5.97 -18.35
N GLU A 41 -27.53 5.74 -19.35
CA GLU A 41 -26.57 4.65 -19.43
C GLU A 41 -25.17 5.21 -19.21
N VAL A 42 -24.41 4.58 -18.31
CA VAL A 42 -23.02 4.95 -18.05
C VAL A 42 -22.11 3.89 -18.67
N GLN A 43 -21.20 4.33 -19.52
CA GLN A 43 -20.17 3.49 -20.11
C GLN A 43 -18.83 3.89 -19.54
N TYR A 44 -17.98 2.90 -19.22
CA TYR A 44 -16.65 3.11 -18.68
C TYR A 44 -15.61 2.68 -19.71
N TRP A 45 -14.73 3.62 -20.09
CA TRP A 45 -13.65 3.39 -21.06
C TRP A 45 -12.31 3.35 -20.34
N VAL A 46 -11.49 2.33 -20.59
CA VAL A 46 -10.12 2.31 -20.05
C VAL A 46 -9.33 3.49 -20.60
N ASN A 47 -8.50 4.08 -19.75
CA ASN A 47 -7.56 5.09 -20.20
C ASN A 47 -6.32 4.39 -20.78
N ARG A 48 -6.07 4.56 -22.09
CA ARG A 48 -4.93 3.96 -22.78
C ARG A 48 -4.46 4.82 -23.95
N TRP A 49 -3.19 4.65 -24.31
CA TRP A 49 -2.62 5.31 -25.46
C TRP A 49 -3.13 4.70 -26.78
N ASN A 50 -3.21 5.52 -27.82
CA ASN A 50 -3.36 5.04 -29.18
C ASN A 50 -1.99 4.50 -29.68
N LEU A 51 -1.68 3.25 -29.29
CA LEU A 51 -0.44 2.57 -29.61
C LEU A 51 -0.65 1.70 -30.86
N THR A 52 0.16 1.97 -31.89
CA THR A 52 0.19 1.20 -33.15
C THR A 52 1.63 0.77 -33.46
N GLU A 53 1.83 -0.01 -34.52
CA GLU A 53 3.18 -0.37 -34.98
C GLU A 53 4.00 0.86 -35.42
N GLU A 54 3.32 1.92 -35.87
CA GLU A 54 3.95 3.15 -36.39
C GLU A 54 4.03 4.27 -35.31
N ASN A 55 3.24 4.18 -34.24
CA ASN A 55 3.08 5.23 -33.23
C ASN A 55 3.51 4.76 -31.84
N SER A 56 4.64 5.25 -31.35
CA SER A 56 5.17 4.98 -30.01
C SER A 56 4.76 6.05 -29.03
N ILE A 57 4.71 5.69 -27.74
CA ILE A 57 4.49 6.60 -26.62
C ILE A 57 5.79 7.33 -26.29
N VAL A 58 5.86 8.63 -26.56
CA VAL A 58 7.10 9.41 -26.42
C VAL A 58 7.08 10.26 -25.16
N PHE A 59 8.09 10.08 -24.30
CA PHE A 59 8.33 10.93 -23.12
C PHE A 59 9.63 11.70 -23.25
N TYR A 60 9.64 12.92 -22.77
CA TYR A 60 10.80 13.78 -22.73
C TYR A 60 11.33 13.92 -21.30
N VAL A 61 12.63 13.68 -21.11
CA VAL A 61 13.29 13.75 -19.81
C VAL A 61 13.94 15.12 -19.63
N ASP A 62 13.65 15.73 -18.47
CA ASP A 62 14.29 16.98 -18.05
C ASP A 62 15.80 16.79 -17.86
N THR A 63 16.59 17.58 -18.56
CA THR A 63 18.06 17.53 -18.49
C THR A 63 18.64 18.11 -17.19
N LEU A 64 17.79 18.67 -16.31
CA LEU A 64 18.17 19.10 -14.95
C LEU A 64 18.20 17.94 -13.96
N LEU A 65 17.60 16.78 -14.29
CA LEU A 65 17.76 15.58 -13.47
C LEU A 65 19.24 15.16 -13.40
N PRO A 66 19.74 14.73 -12.23
CA PRO A 66 21.06 14.10 -12.13
C PRO A 66 21.22 12.95 -13.14
N GLU A 67 22.42 12.76 -13.69
CA GLU A 67 22.64 11.71 -14.70
C GLU A 67 22.29 10.31 -14.20
N SER A 68 22.58 10.00 -12.93
CA SER A 68 22.19 8.75 -12.29
C SER A 68 20.67 8.55 -12.29
N TRP A 69 19.89 9.60 -12.03
CA TRP A 69 18.43 9.56 -12.05
C TRP A 69 17.87 9.45 -13.49
N GLN A 70 18.52 10.09 -14.46
CA GLN A 70 18.16 9.90 -15.87
C GLN A 70 18.36 8.41 -16.28
N ARG A 71 19.46 7.77 -15.85
CA ARG A 71 19.66 6.32 -16.07
C ARG A 71 18.53 5.48 -15.50
N CYS A 72 18.00 5.82 -14.30
CA CYS A 72 16.86 5.14 -13.71
C CYS A 72 15.59 5.27 -14.56
N VAL A 73 15.35 6.45 -15.14
CA VAL A 73 14.21 6.69 -16.04
C VAL A 73 14.31 5.77 -17.27
N TYR A 74 15.45 5.73 -17.96
CA TYR A 74 15.63 4.87 -19.13
C TYR A 74 15.48 3.40 -18.77
N ARG A 75 16.11 2.96 -17.67
CA ARG A 75 16.03 1.56 -17.20
C ARG A 75 14.61 1.13 -16.88
N SER A 76 13.84 1.98 -16.21
CA SER A 76 12.44 1.68 -15.86
C SER A 76 11.53 1.61 -17.09
N ALA A 77 11.73 2.46 -18.09
CA ALA A 77 11.04 2.39 -19.38
C ALA A 77 11.39 1.09 -20.15
N ASP A 78 12.66 0.68 -20.16
CA ASP A 78 13.08 -0.56 -20.80
C ASP A 78 12.46 -1.81 -20.16
N ILE A 79 12.24 -1.78 -18.83
CA ILE A 79 11.55 -2.85 -18.11
C ILE A 79 10.11 -2.96 -18.62
N TRP A 80 9.38 -1.86 -18.79
CA TRP A 80 8.02 -1.86 -19.36
C TRP A 80 8.01 -2.30 -20.83
N ASN A 81 8.98 -1.89 -21.63
CA ASN A 81 9.09 -2.32 -23.03
C ASN A 81 9.15 -3.85 -23.18
N LYS A 82 9.73 -4.57 -22.20
CA LYS A 82 9.73 -6.05 -22.21
C LYS A 82 8.31 -6.63 -22.12
N SER A 83 7.39 -5.98 -21.38
CA SER A 83 5.97 -6.39 -21.34
C SER A 83 5.27 -6.12 -22.67
N PHE A 84 5.48 -4.95 -23.24
CA PHE A 84 4.94 -4.60 -24.55
C PHE A 84 5.45 -5.48 -25.68
N GLN A 85 6.73 -5.89 -25.63
CA GLN A 85 7.31 -6.84 -26.58
C GLN A 85 6.55 -8.16 -26.64
N LYS A 86 6.04 -8.65 -25.49
CA LYS A 86 5.25 -9.91 -25.44
C LYS A 86 3.94 -9.83 -26.23
N ILE A 87 3.42 -8.62 -26.48
CA ILE A 87 2.18 -8.38 -27.22
C ILE A 87 2.40 -7.75 -28.59
N GLY A 88 3.65 -7.73 -29.07
CA GLY A 88 3.98 -7.30 -30.42
C GLY A 88 4.50 -5.86 -30.58
N PHE A 89 4.71 -5.12 -29.48
CA PHE A 89 5.22 -3.74 -29.52
C PHE A 89 6.60 -3.61 -28.87
N PRO A 90 7.71 -3.89 -29.59
CA PRO A 90 9.04 -3.93 -29.00
C PRO A 90 9.57 -2.56 -28.54
N ASN A 91 9.04 -1.47 -29.08
CA ASN A 91 9.44 -0.09 -28.79
C ASN A 91 8.23 0.78 -28.44
N ALA A 92 7.37 0.30 -27.56
CA ALA A 92 6.17 1.02 -27.16
C ALA A 92 6.48 2.35 -26.47
N LEU A 93 7.46 2.35 -25.55
CA LEU A 93 7.92 3.53 -24.82
C LEU A 93 9.25 4.02 -25.42
N VAL A 94 9.27 5.29 -25.84
CA VAL A 94 10.46 5.99 -26.34
C VAL A 94 10.75 7.16 -25.42
N VAL A 95 11.91 7.15 -24.79
CA VAL A 95 12.35 8.21 -23.89
C VAL A 95 13.42 9.05 -24.58
N LYS A 96 13.22 10.38 -24.65
CA LYS A 96 14.13 11.34 -25.30
C LYS A 96 14.52 12.44 -24.30
N PRO A 97 15.75 12.97 -24.35
CA PRO A 97 16.08 14.17 -23.58
C PRO A 97 15.31 15.39 -24.13
N TYR A 98 15.16 16.45 -23.31
CA TYR A 98 14.68 17.72 -23.82
C TYR A 98 15.55 18.18 -25.00
N PRO A 99 14.96 18.67 -26.11
CA PRO A 99 15.72 19.17 -27.26
C PRO A 99 16.67 20.30 -26.88
N LYS A 100 17.92 20.24 -27.39
CA LYS A 100 18.97 21.23 -27.17
C LYS A 100 19.29 22.07 -28.42
N ASP A 101 18.63 21.81 -29.53
CA ASP A 101 18.90 22.34 -30.87
C ASP A 101 18.36 23.76 -31.13
N GLY A 102 18.06 24.53 -30.09
CA GLY A 102 17.50 25.88 -30.20
C GLY A 102 16.00 25.93 -30.50
N THR A 103 15.34 24.78 -30.62
CA THR A 103 13.87 24.72 -30.66
C THR A 103 13.29 25.10 -29.29
N VAL A 104 12.25 25.94 -29.28
CA VAL A 104 11.54 26.30 -28.06
C VAL A 104 10.74 25.07 -27.60
N PHE A 105 11.29 24.28 -26.67
CA PHE A 105 10.57 23.18 -26.03
C PHE A 105 9.82 23.67 -24.80
N ASP A 106 8.49 23.60 -24.82
CA ASP A 106 7.64 23.91 -23.67
C ASP A 106 7.15 22.63 -23.00
N ALA A 107 7.77 22.26 -21.88
CA ALA A 107 7.37 21.12 -21.07
C ALA A 107 5.95 21.27 -20.45
N ASN A 108 5.35 22.46 -20.48
CA ASN A 108 3.98 22.69 -20.05
C ASN A 108 2.96 22.62 -21.21
N ASN A 109 3.40 22.27 -22.40
CA ASN A 109 2.48 21.97 -23.50
C ASN A 109 1.75 20.65 -23.20
N ILE A 110 0.43 20.69 -23.16
CA ILE A 110 -0.44 19.55 -22.84
C ILE A 110 -0.24 18.34 -23.80
N THR A 111 0.29 18.56 -24.99
CA THR A 111 0.58 17.48 -25.95
C THR A 111 1.95 16.81 -25.75
N LYS A 112 2.69 17.23 -24.73
CA LYS A 112 4.04 16.70 -24.45
C LYS A 112 4.03 15.95 -23.13
N SER A 113 4.40 14.68 -23.18
CA SER A 113 4.59 13.86 -21.98
C SER A 113 6.02 14.06 -21.49
N CYS A 114 6.18 14.39 -20.21
CA CYS A 114 7.46 14.79 -19.64
C CYS A 114 7.76 14.11 -18.30
N ILE A 115 9.03 13.81 -18.06
CA ILE A 115 9.56 13.44 -16.75
C ILE A 115 10.36 14.62 -16.25
N ARG A 116 9.90 15.22 -15.17
CA ARG A 116 10.30 16.55 -14.74
C ARG A 116 11.00 16.52 -13.38
N TYR A 117 12.09 17.26 -13.28
CA TYR A 117 12.73 17.54 -12.01
C TYR A 117 12.02 18.70 -11.30
N VAL A 118 11.69 18.52 -10.01
CA VAL A 118 10.93 19.52 -9.24
C VAL A 118 11.67 19.89 -7.96
N ILE A 119 11.97 21.16 -7.81
CA ILE A 119 12.51 21.71 -6.57
C ILE A 119 11.32 22.12 -5.70
N SER A 120 10.98 21.27 -4.75
CA SER A 120 9.85 21.48 -3.83
C SER A 120 10.15 20.82 -2.47
N PRO A 121 9.42 21.20 -1.41
CA PRO A 121 9.53 20.52 -0.11
C PRO A 121 9.05 19.05 -0.12
N SER A 122 8.34 18.63 -1.17
CA SER A 122 7.87 17.25 -1.32
C SER A 122 9.04 16.28 -1.41
N ASN A 123 8.84 15.07 -0.90
CA ASN A 123 9.76 13.94 -1.01
C ASN A 123 9.10 12.72 -1.68
N GLN A 124 7.99 12.94 -2.41
CA GLN A 124 7.25 11.90 -3.10
C GLN A 124 7.14 12.21 -4.59
N ILE A 125 7.39 11.20 -5.42
CA ILE A 125 7.11 11.26 -6.85
C ILE A 125 5.59 11.41 -7.02
N THR A 126 5.19 12.23 -7.97
CA THR A 126 3.79 12.36 -8.38
C THR A 126 3.69 12.21 -9.89
N ASP A 127 2.54 11.80 -10.36
CA ASP A 127 2.24 11.69 -11.79
C ASP A 127 0.87 12.31 -12.08
N ASN A 128 0.64 12.58 -13.34
CA ASN A 128 -0.69 12.87 -13.88
C ASN A 128 -0.83 12.27 -15.28
N CYS A 129 -2.06 11.94 -15.62
CA CYS A 129 -2.45 11.43 -16.92
C CYS A 129 -3.66 12.23 -17.40
N TRP A 130 -3.60 12.73 -18.61
CA TRP A 130 -4.69 13.45 -19.26
C TRP A 130 -5.26 12.58 -20.37
N SER A 131 -6.54 12.29 -20.29
CA SER A 131 -7.26 11.48 -21.28
C SER A 131 -8.47 12.22 -21.84
N ASP A 132 -8.86 11.84 -23.04
CA ASP A 132 -10.13 12.24 -23.62
C ASP A 132 -11.28 11.61 -22.81
N PRO A 133 -12.18 12.42 -22.23
CA PRO A 133 -13.29 11.90 -21.44
C PRO A 133 -14.32 11.13 -22.27
N LEU A 134 -14.33 11.27 -23.58
CA LEU A 134 -15.29 10.61 -24.47
C LEU A 134 -14.86 9.21 -24.89
N THR A 135 -13.54 9.00 -25.03
CA THR A 135 -12.95 7.78 -25.60
C THR A 135 -12.02 7.04 -24.63
N GLY A 136 -11.50 7.72 -23.61
CA GLY A 136 -10.45 7.21 -22.73
C GLY A 136 -9.05 7.25 -23.35
N GLU A 137 -8.86 7.81 -24.56
CA GLU A 137 -7.53 7.95 -25.16
C GLU A 137 -6.65 8.84 -24.30
N ILE A 138 -5.45 8.36 -23.93
CA ILE A 138 -4.46 9.16 -23.19
C ILE A 138 -3.80 10.12 -24.16
N ILE A 139 -3.89 11.42 -23.85
CA ILE A 139 -3.33 12.51 -24.64
C ILE A 139 -1.90 12.80 -24.23
N SER A 140 -1.64 12.84 -22.92
CA SER A 140 -0.32 13.04 -22.34
C SER A 140 -0.27 12.61 -20.88
N ALA A 141 0.93 12.31 -20.41
CA ALA A 141 1.17 12.01 -19.02
C ALA A 141 2.50 12.62 -18.55
N ASN A 142 2.61 12.92 -17.25
CA ASN A 142 3.83 13.49 -16.69
C ASN A 142 4.19 12.80 -15.37
N ILE A 143 5.50 12.69 -15.11
CA ILE A 143 6.05 12.23 -13.85
C ILE A 143 6.90 13.37 -13.27
N TYR A 144 6.70 13.69 -11.99
CA TYR A 144 7.41 14.75 -11.28
C TYR A 144 8.28 14.14 -10.19
N ILE A 145 9.59 14.28 -10.32
CA ILE A 145 10.59 13.72 -9.40
C ILE A 145 11.13 14.86 -8.52
N PRO A 146 10.86 14.87 -7.22
CA PRO A 146 11.28 15.95 -6.33
C PRO A 146 12.74 15.80 -5.90
N HIS A 147 13.40 16.94 -5.64
CA HIS A 147 14.78 17.03 -5.18
C HIS A 147 15.04 16.22 -3.89
N ASN A 148 14.14 16.30 -2.93
CA ASN A 148 14.30 15.70 -1.60
C ASN A 148 14.04 14.17 -1.56
N LEU A 149 13.84 13.53 -2.71
CA LEU A 149 13.51 12.11 -2.79
C LEU A 149 14.64 11.21 -2.26
N ALA A 150 15.91 11.56 -2.53
CA ALA A 150 17.07 10.74 -2.12
C ALA A 150 17.14 10.56 -0.59
N SER A 151 16.92 11.63 0.17
CA SER A 151 16.90 11.56 1.65
C SER A 151 15.75 10.69 2.16
N LYS A 152 14.59 10.73 1.50
CA LYS A 152 13.45 9.85 1.85
C LYS A 152 13.77 8.39 1.58
N ILE A 153 14.37 8.09 0.43
CA ILE A 153 14.79 6.74 0.07
C ILE A 153 15.81 6.21 1.09
N GLN A 154 16.82 7.01 1.44
CA GLN A 154 17.82 6.59 2.42
C GLN A 154 17.22 6.33 3.81
N LEU A 155 16.27 7.16 4.25
CA LEU A 155 15.54 6.94 5.49
C LEU A 155 14.74 5.62 5.46
N ASP A 156 14.10 5.30 4.34
CA ASP A 156 13.37 4.02 4.20
C ASP A 156 14.33 2.82 4.25
N TYR A 157 15.51 2.90 3.60
CA TYR A 157 16.56 1.89 3.72
C TYR A 157 17.05 1.74 5.16
N PHE A 158 17.31 2.85 5.83
CA PHE A 158 17.73 2.81 7.23
C PHE A 158 16.71 2.09 8.10
N LEU A 159 15.45 2.48 8.03
CA LEU A 159 14.37 1.90 8.83
C LEU A 159 14.15 0.41 8.58
N GLN A 160 14.22 -0.01 7.32
CA GLN A 160 13.73 -1.33 6.93
C GLN A 160 14.85 -2.35 6.72
N THR A 161 16.09 -1.91 6.49
CA THR A 161 17.18 -2.82 6.08
C THR A 161 18.48 -2.68 6.85
N SER A 162 18.69 -1.61 7.64
CA SER A 162 19.98 -1.38 8.34
C SER A 162 20.33 -2.45 9.38
N SER A 163 19.35 -3.22 9.85
CA SER A 163 19.57 -4.35 10.76
C SER A 163 20.49 -5.42 10.15
N PHE A 164 20.47 -5.61 8.82
CA PHE A 164 21.25 -6.61 8.08
C PHE A 164 22.05 -6.04 6.90
N ASN A 165 21.76 -4.81 6.44
CA ASN A 165 22.46 -4.15 5.33
C ASN A 165 23.33 -3.01 5.87
N GLU A 166 24.66 -3.17 5.84
CA GLU A 166 25.59 -2.16 6.37
C GLU A 166 25.57 -0.84 5.60
N LYS A 167 25.32 -0.86 4.29
CA LYS A 167 25.21 0.35 3.46
C LYS A 167 24.03 1.24 3.86
N ALA A 168 23.05 0.67 4.53
CA ALA A 168 21.87 1.39 5.00
C ALA A 168 22.06 2.03 6.39
N ARG A 169 23.22 1.83 7.08
CA ARG A 169 23.49 2.33 8.44
C ARG A 169 23.93 3.80 8.48
N THR A 170 23.48 4.60 7.53
CA THR A 170 23.71 6.04 7.41
C THR A 170 22.44 6.73 6.95
N LEU A 171 22.24 8.01 7.31
CA LEU A 171 21.15 8.85 6.78
C LEU A 171 21.61 9.71 5.59
N LEU A 172 22.92 9.66 5.25
CA LEU A 172 23.44 10.27 4.03
C LEU A 172 23.09 9.39 2.81
N PRO A 173 22.49 9.95 1.75
CA PRO A 173 22.07 9.16 0.60
C PRO A 173 23.22 8.41 -0.08
N ASP A 174 23.10 7.08 -0.16
CA ASP A 174 23.97 6.23 -0.98
C ASP A 174 23.45 6.20 -2.41
N GLU A 175 24.30 6.55 -3.38
CA GLU A 175 23.89 6.68 -4.79
C GLU A 175 23.36 5.34 -5.34
N GLY A 176 23.99 4.21 -5.01
CA GLY A 176 23.56 2.90 -5.50
C GLY A 176 22.18 2.50 -4.96
N LEU A 177 21.94 2.69 -3.65
CA LEU A 177 20.65 2.42 -3.04
C LEU A 177 19.56 3.35 -3.59
N VAL A 178 19.90 4.63 -3.83
CA VAL A 178 18.99 5.60 -4.43
C VAL A 178 18.62 5.20 -5.86
N GLU A 179 19.59 4.80 -6.69
CA GLU A 179 19.32 4.35 -8.08
C GLU A 179 18.41 3.12 -8.12
N GLU A 180 18.64 2.12 -7.25
CA GLU A 180 17.79 0.93 -7.17
C GLU A 180 16.35 1.29 -6.80
N ALA A 181 16.18 2.04 -5.72
CA ALA A 181 14.86 2.42 -5.24
C ALA A 181 14.13 3.38 -6.19
N LEU A 182 14.84 4.35 -6.78
CA LEU A 182 14.25 5.26 -7.77
C LEU A 182 13.75 4.49 -8.99
N THR A 183 14.54 3.52 -9.49
CA THR A 183 14.10 2.67 -10.60
C THR A 183 12.81 1.92 -10.24
N SER A 184 12.74 1.33 -9.05
CA SER A 184 11.55 0.64 -8.54
C SER A 184 10.33 1.56 -8.43
N LEU A 185 10.49 2.74 -7.82
CA LEU A 185 9.41 3.72 -7.68
C LEU A 185 8.89 4.18 -9.06
N LEU A 186 9.79 4.41 -10.02
CA LEU A 186 9.41 4.81 -11.37
C LEU A 186 8.58 3.75 -12.09
N LEU A 187 8.77 2.45 -11.83
CA LEU A 187 7.94 1.40 -12.43
C LEU A 187 6.45 1.63 -12.15
N ARG A 188 6.08 1.96 -10.92
CA ARG A 188 4.69 2.23 -10.55
C ARG A 188 4.15 3.50 -11.23
N HIS A 189 4.93 4.59 -11.26
CA HIS A 189 4.51 5.84 -11.90
C HIS A 189 4.40 5.71 -13.43
N TRP A 190 5.25 4.91 -14.05
CA TRP A 190 5.07 4.50 -15.45
C TRP A 190 3.76 3.76 -15.66
N GLY A 191 3.43 2.81 -14.77
CA GLY A 191 2.16 2.07 -14.85
C GLY A 191 0.95 3.00 -14.86
N HIS A 192 0.90 4.04 -13.99
CA HIS A 192 -0.16 5.06 -14.02
C HIS A 192 -0.20 5.79 -15.37
N CYS A 193 0.96 6.21 -15.87
CA CYS A 193 1.07 6.86 -17.18
C CYS A 193 0.65 5.95 -18.35
N LEU A 194 0.62 4.63 -18.14
CA LEU A 194 0.19 3.63 -19.11
C LEU A 194 -1.28 3.20 -18.92
N GLY A 195 -1.98 3.79 -17.97
CA GLY A 195 -3.41 3.51 -17.74
C GLY A 195 -3.69 2.42 -16.70
N LEU A 196 -2.67 1.92 -15.98
CA LEU A 196 -2.88 1.02 -14.85
C LEU A 196 -3.28 1.83 -13.60
N SER A 197 -4.13 1.26 -12.76
CA SER A 197 -4.41 1.78 -11.42
C SER A 197 -3.58 1.05 -10.36
N ASP A 198 -3.52 1.61 -9.15
CA ASP A 198 -2.89 0.96 -8.00
C ASP A 198 -3.52 -0.40 -7.70
N ASN A 199 -2.67 -1.41 -7.45
CA ASN A 199 -3.08 -2.74 -7.00
C ASN A 199 -2.39 -3.13 -5.68
N MET A 200 -3.09 -2.95 -4.56
CA MET A 200 -2.58 -3.24 -3.22
C MET A 200 -2.59 -4.73 -2.85
N ALA A 201 -2.97 -5.64 -3.77
CA ALA A 201 -2.95 -7.08 -3.50
C ALA A 201 -1.67 -7.78 -4.01
N GLY A 202 -0.79 -7.06 -4.66
CA GLY A 202 0.43 -7.63 -5.22
C GLY A 202 1.41 -8.10 -4.14
N SER A 203 1.55 -7.36 -3.04
CA SER A 203 2.48 -7.60 -1.93
C SER A 203 2.24 -8.91 -1.19
N ILE A 204 0.98 -9.33 -1.06
CA ILE A 204 0.60 -10.57 -0.37
C ILE A 204 0.60 -11.81 -1.27
N ALA A 205 0.93 -11.66 -2.55
CA ALA A 205 0.86 -12.75 -3.53
C ALA A 205 1.89 -13.86 -3.28
N TYR A 206 3.01 -13.54 -2.62
CA TYR A 206 4.12 -14.47 -2.44
C TYR A 206 4.31 -14.91 -0.98
N PRO A 207 4.71 -16.18 -0.76
CA PRO A 207 5.06 -16.66 0.57
C PRO A 207 6.28 -15.91 1.15
N VAL A 208 6.28 -15.70 2.46
CA VAL A 208 7.39 -15.04 3.18
C VAL A 208 8.73 -15.73 2.88
N ASP A 209 8.76 -17.08 2.85
CA ASP A 209 10.00 -17.81 2.57
C ASP A 209 10.53 -17.57 1.15
N SER A 210 9.63 -17.43 0.17
CA SER A 210 10.00 -17.11 -1.20
C SER A 210 10.66 -15.74 -1.30
N LEU A 211 10.14 -14.75 -0.54
CA LEU A 211 10.69 -13.39 -0.49
C LEU A 211 12.04 -13.30 0.25
N ARG A 212 12.45 -14.36 0.94
CA ARG A 212 13.76 -14.51 1.56
C ARG A 212 14.77 -15.23 0.66
N SER A 213 14.33 -15.74 -0.50
CA SER A 213 15.19 -16.38 -1.51
C SER A 213 15.66 -15.37 -2.55
N LYS A 214 16.97 -15.24 -2.70
CA LYS A 214 17.60 -14.33 -3.69
C LYS A 214 17.23 -14.69 -5.12
N GLU A 215 17.20 -15.97 -5.43
CA GLU A 215 16.86 -16.48 -6.77
C GLU A 215 15.41 -16.17 -7.11
N PHE A 216 14.51 -16.38 -6.15
CA PHE A 216 13.09 -16.09 -6.32
C PHE A 216 12.85 -14.59 -6.56
N VAL A 217 13.42 -13.73 -5.69
CA VAL A 217 13.21 -12.29 -5.79
C VAL A 217 13.84 -11.70 -7.07
N LYS A 218 14.98 -12.21 -7.52
CA LYS A 218 15.56 -11.81 -8.81
C LYS A 218 14.66 -12.13 -10.00
N GLN A 219 13.94 -13.25 -9.94
CA GLN A 219 13.09 -13.71 -11.03
C GLN A 219 11.70 -13.10 -10.99
N HIS A 220 11.10 -12.99 -9.80
CA HIS A 220 9.69 -12.65 -9.61
C HIS A 220 9.45 -11.29 -8.95
N GLY A 221 10.50 -10.66 -8.39
CA GLY A 221 10.37 -9.45 -7.60
C GLY A 221 9.80 -9.71 -6.20
N LEU A 222 9.37 -8.65 -5.54
CA LEU A 222 8.76 -8.67 -4.20
C LEU A 222 7.24 -8.84 -4.24
N SER A 223 6.62 -8.58 -5.38
CA SER A 223 5.18 -8.45 -5.56
C SER A 223 4.76 -8.97 -6.93
N ALA A 224 3.54 -9.46 -7.02
CA ALA A 224 2.91 -9.81 -8.30
C ALA A 224 2.61 -8.58 -9.18
N SER A 225 2.72 -7.36 -8.63
CA SER A 225 2.49 -6.11 -9.36
C SER A 225 3.39 -4.98 -8.87
N VAL A 226 3.96 -4.21 -9.81
CA VAL A 226 4.65 -2.94 -9.49
C VAL A 226 3.67 -1.83 -9.09
N MET A 227 2.37 -2.03 -9.31
CA MET A 227 1.33 -1.07 -8.97
C MET A 227 0.97 -1.06 -7.49
N ASP A 228 1.61 -1.90 -6.68
CA ASP A 228 1.50 -1.88 -5.23
C ASP A 228 2.40 -0.78 -4.62
N LYS A 229 2.01 -0.23 -3.49
CA LYS A 229 2.85 0.68 -2.69
C LYS A 229 3.78 -0.12 -1.81
N LEU A 230 4.78 -0.71 -2.42
CA LEU A 230 5.69 -1.65 -1.78
C LEU A 230 6.64 -0.99 -0.79
N PRO A 231 6.93 -1.65 0.34
CA PRO A 231 8.08 -1.35 1.16
C PRO A 231 9.35 -1.95 0.53
N MET A 232 10.50 -1.71 1.17
CA MET A 232 11.68 -2.52 0.90
C MET A 232 11.51 -3.91 1.50
N ASN A 233 12.34 -4.87 1.08
CA ASN A 233 12.30 -6.23 1.60
C ASN A 233 12.79 -6.31 3.06
N TYR A 234 11.92 -5.94 3.98
CA TYR A 234 12.17 -6.00 5.42
C TYR A 234 12.06 -7.41 6.01
N LEU A 235 11.72 -8.41 5.19
CA LEU A 235 11.58 -9.80 5.62
C LEU A 235 12.92 -10.54 5.75
N LEU A 236 14.02 -9.86 5.41
CA LEU A 236 15.37 -10.40 5.51
C LEU A 236 15.93 -10.22 6.93
N SER A 237 16.94 -11.01 7.24
CA SER A 237 17.74 -10.99 8.46
C SER A 237 19.16 -11.40 8.12
N ASP A 238 20.09 -11.34 9.09
CA ASP A 238 21.51 -11.65 8.86
C ASP A 238 21.76 -13.02 8.23
N ASP A 239 20.88 -14.00 8.50
CA ASP A 239 20.94 -15.36 7.96
C ASP A 239 20.43 -15.51 6.53
N SER A 240 19.56 -14.60 6.06
CA SER A 240 18.94 -14.67 4.75
C SER A 240 19.39 -13.59 3.78
N TYR A 241 20.02 -12.52 4.27
CA TYR A 241 20.58 -11.48 3.43
C TYR A 241 21.94 -11.89 2.87
N SER A 242 22.15 -11.67 1.59
CA SER A 242 23.44 -11.82 0.92
C SER A 242 23.65 -10.72 -0.10
N GLU A 243 24.91 -10.41 -0.39
CA GLU A 243 25.26 -9.39 -1.38
C GLU A 243 24.57 -9.65 -2.74
N GLY A 244 23.99 -8.59 -3.31
CA GLY A 244 23.22 -8.65 -4.57
C GLY A 244 21.82 -9.29 -4.42
N MET A 245 21.30 -9.42 -3.20
CA MET A 245 19.89 -9.66 -2.92
C MET A 245 19.10 -8.41 -3.26
N PRO A 246 18.08 -8.46 -4.14
CA PRO A 246 17.25 -7.28 -4.42
C PRO A 246 16.44 -6.89 -3.17
N LEU A 247 16.51 -5.63 -2.80
CA LEU A 247 15.77 -5.07 -1.66
C LEU A 247 14.51 -4.30 -2.07
N VAL A 248 14.33 -4.10 -3.37
CA VAL A 248 13.19 -3.39 -3.96
C VAL A 248 12.65 -4.16 -5.16
N GLN A 249 11.47 -3.81 -5.60
CA GLN A 249 10.87 -4.37 -6.81
C GLN A 249 11.67 -3.97 -8.05
N SER A 250 12.26 -4.92 -8.73
CA SER A 250 13.17 -4.66 -9.88
C SER A 250 12.66 -5.20 -11.21
N VAL A 251 11.54 -5.90 -11.22
CA VAL A 251 10.91 -6.53 -12.40
C VAL A 251 9.40 -6.30 -12.35
N LEU A 252 8.75 -6.37 -13.52
CA LEU A 252 7.29 -6.38 -13.56
C LEU A 252 6.75 -7.68 -13.01
N GLY A 253 5.60 -7.60 -12.35
CA GLY A 253 4.88 -8.77 -11.87
C GLY A 253 4.02 -9.42 -12.95
N VAL A 254 3.53 -10.61 -12.65
CA VAL A 254 2.60 -11.35 -13.53
C VAL A 254 1.31 -10.55 -13.79
N TYR A 255 0.85 -9.83 -12.76
CA TYR A 255 -0.33 -8.97 -12.86
C TYR A 255 -0.11 -7.83 -13.85
N ASP A 256 1.05 -7.19 -13.86
CA ASP A 256 1.35 -6.06 -14.74
C ASP A 256 1.31 -6.48 -16.21
N ASP A 257 1.93 -7.63 -16.54
CA ASP A 257 1.89 -8.21 -17.89
C ASP A 257 0.44 -8.52 -18.32
N TRP A 258 -0.38 -9.00 -17.39
CA TRP A 258 -1.78 -9.32 -17.65
C TRP A 258 -2.61 -8.05 -17.93
N VAL A 259 -2.42 -6.97 -17.16
CA VAL A 259 -3.11 -5.70 -17.40
C VAL A 259 -2.64 -5.04 -18.70
N ILE A 260 -1.34 -5.11 -19.04
CA ILE A 260 -0.84 -4.64 -20.34
C ILE A 260 -1.51 -5.40 -21.49
N ARG A 261 -1.71 -6.72 -21.37
CA ARG A 261 -2.50 -7.49 -22.35
C ARG A 261 -3.92 -6.97 -22.45
N TYR A 262 -4.57 -6.73 -21.31
CA TYR A 262 -5.92 -6.20 -21.26
C TYR A 262 -6.03 -4.83 -21.94
N LEU A 263 -5.09 -3.93 -21.66
CA LEU A 263 -5.09 -2.56 -22.20
C LEU A 263 -4.71 -2.51 -23.69
N TYR A 264 -3.67 -3.23 -24.11
CA TYR A 264 -2.96 -2.95 -25.36
C TYR A 264 -2.91 -4.12 -26.35
N GLN A 265 -3.22 -5.37 -25.96
CA GLN A 265 -3.20 -6.47 -26.92
C GLN A 265 -4.17 -6.22 -28.08
N PRO A 266 -3.71 -6.21 -29.34
CA PRO A 266 -4.56 -6.02 -30.49
C PRO A 266 -5.59 -7.15 -30.62
N MET A 267 -6.87 -6.78 -30.67
CA MET A 267 -7.98 -7.75 -30.79
C MET A 267 -8.50 -7.85 -32.23
N LYS A 268 -8.05 -6.96 -33.14
CA LYS A 268 -8.47 -6.92 -34.56
C LYS A 268 -10.00 -6.92 -34.72
N LYS A 269 -10.67 -6.06 -33.99
CA LYS A 269 -12.11 -5.86 -33.97
C LYS A 269 -12.46 -4.43 -34.39
N ASN A 270 -13.69 -4.22 -34.86
CA ASN A 270 -14.12 -2.92 -35.35
C ASN A 270 -14.97 -2.16 -34.32
N THR A 271 -15.47 -2.82 -33.31
CA THR A 271 -16.32 -2.20 -32.27
C THR A 271 -15.87 -2.67 -30.88
N PRO A 272 -16.07 -1.84 -29.84
CA PRO A 272 -15.78 -2.22 -28.45
C PRO A 272 -16.55 -3.46 -27.98
N GLN A 273 -17.77 -3.65 -28.48
CA GLN A 273 -18.61 -4.80 -28.15
C GLN A 273 -18.08 -6.11 -28.74
N GLU A 274 -17.45 -6.06 -29.90
CA GLU A 274 -16.83 -7.22 -30.52
C GLU A 274 -15.54 -7.66 -29.79
N GLU A 275 -14.90 -6.76 -29.00
CA GLU A 275 -13.76 -7.10 -28.15
C GLU A 275 -14.18 -7.89 -26.89
N LEU A 276 -15.42 -7.72 -26.40
CA LEU A 276 -15.89 -8.28 -25.12
C LEU A 276 -15.59 -9.78 -24.92
N PRO A 277 -15.84 -10.69 -25.89
CA PRO A 277 -15.53 -12.12 -25.68
C PRO A 277 -14.04 -12.37 -25.41
N GLY A 278 -13.16 -11.65 -26.11
CA GLY A 278 -11.71 -11.74 -25.90
C GLY A 278 -11.28 -11.18 -24.54
N LEU A 279 -11.84 -10.03 -24.15
CA LEU A 279 -11.59 -9.42 -22.84
C LEU A 279 -12.11 -10.30 -21.70
N GLN A 280 -13.29 -10.89 -21.82
CA GLN A 280 -13.83 -11.81 -20.81
C GLN A 280 -12.98 -13.07 -20.69
N SER A 281 -12.39 -13.57 -21.79
CA SER A 281 -11.44 -14.67 -21.74
C SER A 281 -10.19 -14.32 -20.93
N LEU A 282 -9.62 -13.11 -21.14
CA LEU A 282 -8.50 -12.61 -20.35
C LEU A 282 -8.87 -12.46 -18.86
N ILE A 283 -10.02 -11.88 -18.56
CA ILE A 283 -10.48 -11.71 -17.18
C ILE A 283 -10.65 -13.05 -16.48
N SER A 284 -11.12 -14.08 -17.20
CA SER A 284 -11.34 -15.43 -16.64
C SER A 284 -10.06 -16.11 -16.18
N GLU A 285 -8.87 -15.68 -16.67
CA GLU A 285 -7.57 -16.20 -16.22
C GLU A 285 -7.38 -16.02 -14.69
N ARG A 286 -7.94 -14.95 -14.11
CA ARG A 286 -7.88 -14.67 -12.66
C ARG A 286 -8.55 -15.75 -11.80
N ASN A 287 -9.55 -16.46 -12.33
CA ASN A 287 -10.28 -17.49 -11.59
C ASN A 287 -9.38 -18.69 -11.23
N HIS A 288 -8.28 -18.86 -11.93
CA HIS A 288 -7.33 -19.95 -11.74
C HIS A 288 -5.94 -19.49 -11.33
N ASN A 289 -5.73 -18.17 -11.22
CA ASN A 289 -4.44 -17.59 -10.87
C ASN A 289 -4.58 -16.50 -9.78
N PRO A 290 -4.30 -16.82 -8.51
CA PRO A 290 -4.39 -15.85 -7.42
C PRO A 290 -3.41 -14.66 -7.56
N LEU A 291 -2.35 -14.79 -8.37
CA LEU A 291 -1.42 -13.69 -8.66
C LEU A 291 -2.05 -12.58 -9.49
N LEU A 292 -3.23 -12.81 -10.08
CA LEU A 292 -4.00 -11.83 -10.83
C LEU A 292 -5.08 -11.14 -9.99
N LEU A 293 -5.00 -11.24 -8.67
CA LEU A 293 -5.91 -10.53 -7.77
C LEU A 293 -5.71 -9.03 -7.88
N PHE A 294 -6.82 -8.31 -8.00
CA PHE A 294 -6.85 -6.85 -7.98
C PHE A 294 -7.51 -6.32 -6.72
N LYS A 295 -6.85 -5.36 -6.08
CA LYS A 295 -7.39 -4.55 -4.98
C LYS A 295 -6.94 -3.10 -5.13
N GLY A 296 -7.88 -2.25 -5.49
CA GLY A 296 -7.64 -0.80 -5.45
C GLY A 296 -7.39 -0.29 -4.03
N PRO A 297 -6.86 0.94 -3.88
CA PRO A 297 -6.66 1.56 -2.59
C PRO A 297 -7.96 1.65 -1.80
N GLN A 298 -7.95 1.22 -0.56
CA GLN A 298 -9.10 1.32 0.34
C GLN A 298 -9.12 2.69 1.04
N ASN A 299 -10.31 3.14 1.43
CA ASN A 299 -10.43 4.32 2.28
C ASN A 299 -9.82 4.00 3.66
N ARG A 300 -8.79 4.73 4.07
CA ARG A 300 -8.06 4.53 5.34
C ARG A 300 -8.95 4.58 6.60
N LYS A 301 -10.17 5.11 6.49
CA LYS A 301 -11.14 5.12 7.60
C LYS A 301 -12.00 3.86 7.65
N ALA A 302 -11.97 3.02 6.63
CA ALA A 302 -12.83 1.86 6.48
C ALA A 302 -12.10 0.73 5.74
N TYR A 303 -10.96 0.28 6.29
CA TYR A 303 -10.31 -0.93 5.80
C TYR A 303 -11.12 -2.15 6.23
N TYR A 304 -11.57 -2.93 5.28
CA TYR A 304 -12.26 -4.21 5.53
C TYR A 304 -11.50 -5.40 4.95
N ASP A 305 -10.86 -5.22 3.80
CA ASP A 305 -10.12 -6.28 3.11
C ASP A 305 -8.63 -6.22 3.48
N PRO A 306 -8.13 -7.18 4.29
CA PRO A 306 -6.71 -7.19 4.67
C PRO A 306 -5.76 -7.48 3.50
N ARG A 307 -6.27 -7.87 2.33
CA ARG A 307 -5.47 -8.09 1.12
C ARG A 307 -5.16 -6.80 0.36
N GLY A 308 -5.75 -5.68 0.74
CA GLY A 308 -5.55 -4.39 0.09
C GLY A 308 -4.87 -3.37 0.99
N MET A 309 -3.88 -3.79 1.77
CA MET A 309 -3.08 -2.92 2.63
C MET A 309 -1.94 -2.27 1.83
N GLU A 310 -1.49 -1.10 2.27
CA GLU A 310 -0.30 -0.45 1.73
C GLU A 310 0.93 -0.83 2.57
N ARG A 311 2.09 -1.02 1.94
CA ARG A 311 3.39 -1.24 2.61
C ARG A 311 3.49 -2.53 3.44
N ASP A 312 2.62 -3.49 3.18
CA ASP A 312 2.75 -4.86 3.66
C ASP A 312 3.59 -5.72 2.70
N LEU A 313 3.99 -6.90 3.12
CA LEU A 313 4.80 -7.81 2.31
C LEU A 313 4.65 -9.25 2.80
N GLY A 314 4.40 -10.16 1.87
CA GLY A 314 4.25 -11.58 2.15
C GLY A 314 2.82 -11.98 2.55
N ASN A 315 2.49 -13.25 2.35
CA ASN A 315 1.15 -13.80 2.56
C ASN A 315 0.82 -14.18 4.03
N ASP A 316 1.74 -13.92 4.95
CA ASP A 316 1.58 -14.19 6.40
C ASP A 316 1.90 -12.92 7.19
N ALA A 317 0.85 -12.17 7.54
CA ALA A 317 0.96 -10.91 8.24
C ALA A 317 1.64 -11.04 9.63
N ILE A 318 1.37 -12.13 10.35
CA ILE A 318 1.97 -12.39 11.67
C ILE A 318 3.47 -12.58 11.53
N ARG A 319 3.89 -13.43 10.61
CA ARG A 319 5.30 -13.73 10.38
C ARG A 319 6.04 -12.50 9.86
N SER A 320 5.44 -11.77 8.94
CA SER A 320 6.00 -10.54 8.40
C SER A 320 6.20 -9.48 9.48
N ALA A 321 5.18 -9.23 10.32
CA ALA A 321 5.28 -8.29 11.42
C ALA A 321 6.29 -8.73 12.50
N THR A 322 6.40 -10.03 12.77
CA THR A 322 7.39 -10.57 13.72
C THR A 322 8.81 -10.26 13.26
N ILE A 323 9.17 -10.61 12.02
CA ILE A 323 10.49 -10.33 11.43
C ILE A 323 10.78 -8.83 11.41
N ALA A 324 9.77 -8.04 10.98
CA ALA A 324 9.89 -6.59 10.92
C ALA A 324 10.18 -5.96 12.30
N CYS A 325 9.45 -6.37 13.34
CA CYS A 325 9.66 -5.88 14.71
C CYS A 325 11.03 -6.29 15.28
N GLU A 326 11.48 -7.52 15.00
CA GLU A 326 12.82 -7.99 15.38
C GLU A 326 13.92 -7.15 14.72
N ASN A 327 13.77 -6.82 13.44
CA ASN A 327 14.69 -5.96 12.71
C ASN A 327 14.70 -4.53 13.28
N ILE A 328 13.54 -3.95 13.53
CA ILE A 328 13.44 -2.60 14.14
C ILE A 328 14.04 -2.58 15.57
N ALA A 329 13.88 -3.63 16.36
CA ALA A 329 14.50 -3.72 17.68
C ALA A 329 16.05 -3.67 17.58
N LYS A 330 16.64 -4.32 16.55
CA LYS A 330 18.08 -4.19 16.27
C LYS A 330 18.45 -2.76 15.84
N VAL A 331 17.61 -2.10 15.04
CA VAL A 331 17.83 -0.69 14.62
C VAL A 331 17.86 0.22 15.85
N ILE A 332 16.86 0.15 16.73
CA ILE A 332 16.79 0.96 17.95
C ILE A 332 18.06 0.77 18.79
N LYS A 333 18.45 -0.47 19.03
CA LYS A 333 19.62 -0.82 19.85
C LYS A 333 20.95 -0.26 19.32
N ASN A 334 21.07 -0.09 18.00
CA ASN A 334 22.34 0.27 17.36
C ASN A 334 22.35 1.68 16.74
N ALA A 335 21.20 2.34 16.63
CA ALA A 335 21.07 3.64 15.96
C ALA A 335 22.02 4.71 16.55
N ASN A 336 22.20 4.73 17.88
CA ASN A 336 23.11 5.66 18.55
C ASN A 336 24.57 5.47 18.09
N GLN A 337 25.01 4.22 17.95
CA GLN A 337 26.37 3.91 17.49
C GLN A 337 26.54 4.19 16.00
N TRP A 338 25.54 3.87 15.19
CA TRP A 338 25.64 4.05 13.73
C TRP A 338 25.66 5.52 13.32
N LEU A 339 24.95 6.38 14.05
CA LEU A 339 24.76 7.80 13.74
C LEU A 339 25.59 8.76 14.61
N ASP A 340 26.50 8.27 15.46
CA ASP A 340 27.27 9.09 16.42
C ASP A 340 28.06 10.22 15.75
N LYS A 341 28.57 9.99 14.53
CA LYS A 341 29.36 10.95 13.76
C LYS A 341 28.52 11.87 12.85
N GLU A 342 27.35 11.39 12.43
CA GLU A 342 26.48 12.11 11.50
C GLU A 342 25.51 13.06 12.22
N ASP A 343 25.18 12.77 13.46
CA ASP A 343 24.11 13.41 14.23
C ASP A 343 24.60 13.79 15.65
N VAL A 344 25.41 14.83 15.71
CA VAL A 344 26.03 15.28 16.97
C VAL A 344 25.01 15.88 17.94
N ASP A 345 23.92 16.45 17.44
CA ASP A 345 22.88 17.17 18.18
C ASP A 345 21.58 16.40 18.39
N TYR A 346 21.52 15.13 17.98
CA TYR A 346 20.36 14.24 18.07
C TYR A 346 19.15 14.62 17.19
N GLU A 347 19.23 15.63 16.32
CA GLU A 347 18.08 16.03 15.49
C GLU A 347 17.64 14.91 14.50
N LEU A 348 18.61 14.26 13.84
CA LEU A 348 18.32 13.19 12.90
C LEU A 348 17.79 11.95 13.62
N ARG A 349 18.36 11.57 14.77
CA ARG A 349 17.87 10.45 15.60
C ARG A 349 16.48 10.71 16.15
N ALA A 350 16.14 11.96 16.48
CA ALA A 350 14.77 12.32 16.91
C ALA A 350 13.75 12.08 15.81
N VAL A 351 14.06 12.52 14.58
CA VAL A 351 13.21 12.27 13.39
C VAL A 351 13.11 10.77 13.12
N LEU A 352 14.24 10.05 13.15
CA LEU A 352 14.30 8.60 12.95
C LEU A 352 13.42 7.87 13.96
N TYR A 353 13.53 8.19 15.25
CA TYR A 353 12.76 7.54 16.31
C TYR A 353 11.25 7.76 16.11
N GLY A 354 10.82 8.95 15.69
CA GLY A 354 9.44 9.22 15.30
C GLY A 354 8.97 8.36 14.11
N HIS A 355 9.82 8.11 13.13
CA HIS A 355 9.53 7.21 12.01
C HIS A 355 9.48 5.74 12.43
N ILE A 356 10.35 5.30 13.34
CA ILE A 356 10.34 3.95 13.92
C ILE A 356 8.97 3.66 14.56
N ILE A 357 8.46 4.57 15.39
CA ILE A 357 7.15 4.42 16.05
C ILE A 357 6.03 4.22 15.01
N LYS A 358 6.03 5.04 13.96
CA LYS A 358 5.05 4.92 12.87
C LYS A 358 5.16 3.60 12.14
N GLN A 359 6.38 3.17 11.82
CA GLN A 359 6.63 1.93 11.08
C GLN A 359 6.20 0.69 11.86
N VAL A 360 6.51 0.62 13.16
CA VAL A 360 6.04 -0.48 14.04
C VAL A 360 4.53 -0.51 14.11
N ASN A 361 3.88 0.65 14.29
CA ASN A 361 2.43 0.72 14.31
C ASN A 361 1.79 0.29 12.97
N GLU A 362 2.44 0.52 11.83
CA GLU A 362 1.98 0.02 10.53
C GLU A 362 2.05 -1.50 10.47
N TYR A 363 3.18 -2.12 10.83
CA TYR A 363 3.32 -3.58 10.85
C TYR A 363 2.27 -4.26 11.75
N MET A 364 2.04 -3.69 12.94
CA MET A 364 1.02 -4.20 13.85
C MET A 364 -0.40 -4.09 13.27
N LYS A 365 -0.71 -3.00 12.57
CA LYS A 365 -2.01 -2.83 11.91
C LYS A 365 -2.27 -3.84 10.80
N HIS A 366 -1.24 -4.26 10.04
CA HIS A 366 -1.41 -5.29 9.02
C HIS A 366 -1.91 -6.61 9.62
N VAL A 367 -1.44 -6.97 10.83
CA VAL A 367 -1.95 -8.13 11.56
C VAL A 367 -3.34 -7.88 12.12
N LEU A 368 -3.56 -6.70 12.74
CA LEU A 368 -4.86 -6.36 13.34
C LEU A 368 -5.99 -6.37 12.30
N GLN A 369 -5.70 -5.99 11.06
CA GLN A 369 -6.69 -5.93 9.99
C GLN A 369 -7.24 -7.31 9.58
N GLN A 370 -6.57 -8.40 9.94
CA GLN A 370 -7.10 -9.76 9.75
C GLN A 370 -8.32 -10.01 10.66
N VAL A 371 -8.38 -9.37 11.83
CA VAL A 371 -9.44 -9.53 12.83
C VAL A 371 -10.70 -8.81 12.37
N GLY A 372 -11.80 -9.52 12.20
CA GLY A 372 -13.03 -8.96 11.62
C GLY A 372 -12.92 -8.62 10.14
N GLY A 373 -11.85 -9.06 9.47
CA GLY A 373 -11.56 -8.79 8.06
C GLY A 373 -12.53 -9.50 7.12
N ILE A 374 -12.80 -8.86 5.98
CA ILE A 374 -13.67 -9.38 4.92
C ILE A 374 -12.94 -9.24 3.58
N TYR A 375 -12.84 -10.34 2.85
CA TYR A 375 -12.41 -10.32 1.46
C TYR A 375 -13.53 -9.77 0.60
N LEU A 376 -13.27 -8.63 -0.04
CA LEU A 376 -14.19 -7.95 -0.94
C LEU A 376 -13.78 -8.27 -2.38
N ASN A 377 -14.61 -8.98 -3.13
CA ASN A 377 -14.32 -9.32 -4.53
C ASN A 377 -15.33 -8.65 -5.46
N ASP A 378 -14.84 -7.99 -6.50
CA ASP A 378 -15.66 -7.63 -7.64
C ASP A 378 -16.00 -8.93 -8.39
N SER A 379 -17.25 -9.35 -8.30
CA SER A 379 -17.73 -10.63 -8.83
C SER A 379 -18.97 -10.45 -9.70
N TYR A 380 -18.98 -11.14 -10.84
CA TYR A 380 -20.13 -11.28 -11.71
C TYR A 380 -20.67 -12.71 -11.68
N TYR A 381 -21.85 -12.91 -12.23
CA TYR A 381 -22.43 -14.23 -12.36
C TYR A 381 -21.48 -15.17 -13.11
N GLY A 382 -21.13 -16.31 -12.48
CA GLY A 382 -20.18 -17.27 -13.02
C GLY A 382 -18.72 -17.12 -12.53
N ASP A 383 -18.39 -16.06 -11.80
CA ASP A 383 -17.08 -15.95 -11.13
C ASP A 383 -16.97 -16.92 -9.95
N VAL A 384 -15.75 -17.39 -9.68
CA VAL A 384 -15.47 -18.39 -8.63
C VAL A 384 -15.55 -17.78 -7.22
N TYR A 385 -15.19 -16.49 -7.09
CA TYR A 385 -15.12 -15.82 -5.80
C TYR A 385 -16.44 -15.13 -5.45
N PRO A 386 -16.99 -15.37 -4.24
CA PRO A 386 -18.16 -14.60 -3.77
C PRO A 386 -17.77 -13.15 -3.52
N SER A 387 -18.72 -12.22 -3.69
CA SER A 387 -18.47 -10.79 -3.48
C SER A 387 -17.96 -10.46 -2.07
N PHE A 388 -18.42 -11.21 -1.07
CA PHE A 388 -18.02 -11.03 0.34
C PHE A 388 -17.66 -12.37 0.95
N GLN A 389 -16.47 -12.45 1.52
CA GLN A 389 -16.01 -13.66 2.20
C GLN A 389 -15.27 -13.25 3.49
N SER A 390 -15.63 -13.85 4.62
CA SER A 390 -14.92 -13.64 5.88
C SER A 390 -13.48 -14.15 5.79
N VAL A 391 -12.55 -13.45 6.42
CA VAL A 391 -11.22 -14.00 6.72
C VAL A 391 -11.42 -15.29 7.54
N PRO A 392 -10.67 -16.37 7.27
CA PRO A 392 -10.81 -17.64 7.99
C PRO A 392 -10.69 -17.45 9.52
N LYS A 393 -11.54 -18.13 10.27
CA LYS A 393 -11.61 -18.09 11.75
C LYS A 393 -10.25 -18.20 12.44
N GLU A 394 -9.46 -19.20 12.04
CA GLU A 394 -8.15 -19.42 12.64
C GLU A 394 -7.18 -18.27 12.40
N VAL A 395 -7.20 -17.67 11.20
CA VAL A 395 -6.37 -16.51 10.88
C VAL A 395 -6.77 -15.34 11.75
N GLN A 396 -8.07 -15.05 11.88
CA GLN A 396 -8.56 -13.97 12.75
C GLN A 396 -8.14 -14.18 14.20
N ARG A 397 -8.39 -15.38 14.75
CA ARG A 397 -8.08 -15.70 16.15
C ARG A 397 -6.58 -15.67 16.43
N GLN A 398 -5.75 -16.25 15.58
CA GLN A 398 -4.29 -16.22 15.72
C GLN A 398 -3.76 -14.80 15.66
N SER A 399 -4.25 -13.98 14.72
CA SER A 399 -3.90 -12.56 14.62
C SER A 399 -4.28 -11.78 15.88
N PHE A 400 -5.48 -12.02 16.41
CA PHE A 400 -5.94 -11.37 17.63
C PHE A 400 -5.08 -11.72 18.85
N LEU A 401 -4.81 -13.00 19.07
CA LEU A 401 -3.99 -13.46 20.19
C LEU A 401 -2.54 -13.00 20.06
N TRP A 402 -1.99 -13.04 18.84
CA TRP A 402 -0.64 -12.54 18.57
C TRP A 402 -0.55 -11.03 18.85
N MET A 403 -1.55 -10.23 18.45
CA MET A 403 -1.60 -8.79 18.73
C MET A 403 -1.53 -8.50 20.22
N LEU A 404 -2.34 -9.20 21.03
CA LEU A 404 -2.35 -9.00 22.48
C LEU A 404 -0.99 -9.32 23.12
N ASP A 405 -0.37 -10.43 22.71
CA ASP A 405 0.96 -10.85 23.21
C ASP A 405 2.06 -9.90 22.74
N ALA A 406 2.05 -9.50 21.48
CA ALA A 406 3.05 -8.60 20.90
C ALA A 406 3.01 -7.21 21.55
N ILE A 407 1.79 -6.65 21.77
CA ILE A 407 1.64 -5.35 22.45
C ILE A 407 2.15 -5.43 23.89
N GLU A 408 1.83 -6.49 24.63
CA GLU A 408 2.32 -6.66 26.02
C GLU A 408 3.86 -6.64 26.07
N LYS A 409 4.53 -7.20 25.06
CA LYS A 409 5.99 -7.34 24.98
C LYS A 409 6.73 -6.16 24.37
N MET A 410 6.07 -5.05 24.04
CA MET A 410 6.67 -3.93 23.28
C MET A 410 7.70 -3.09 24.05
N THR A 411 8.09 -3.47 25.29
CA THR A 411 9.08 -2.74 26.09
C THR A 411 10.44 -2.56 25.41
N TRP A 412 10.75 -3.35 24.37
CA TRP A 412 11.96 -3.23 23.55
C TRP A 412 12.02 -1.93 22.72
N MET A 413 10.91 -1.20 22.61
CA MET A 413 10.89 0.10 21.92
C MET A 413 11.54 1.22 22.75
N ASP A 414 11.74 1.03 24.03
CA ASP A 414 12.36 2.01 24.90
C ASP A 414 13.90 1.84 24.90
N ASP A 415 14.60 2.86 24.41
CA ASP A 415 16.03 3.04 24.57
C ASP A 415 16.29 4.28 25.42
N LYS A 416 17.14 4.17 26.45
CA LYS A 416 17.36 5.25 27.42
C LYS A 416 17.93 6.52 26.79
N GLU A 417 18.88 6.36 25.88
CA GLU A 417 19.54 7.50 25.23
C GLU A 417 18.58 8.19 24.28
N LEU A 418 17.85 7.42 23.45
CA LEU A 418 16.85 7.99 22.54
C LEU A 418 15.70 8.65 23.32
N LEU A 419 15.24 8.07 24.43
CA LEU A 419 14.19 8.68 25.25
C LEU A 419 14.65 10.00 25.88
N ASN A 420 15.90 10.06 26.36
CA ASN A 420 16.41 11.26 27.02
C ASN A 420 16.64 12.43 26.05
N HIS A 421 16.94 12.15 24.78
CA HIS A 421 17.31 13.18 23.79
C HIS A 421 16.28 13.36 22.67
N CYS A 422 15.47 12.35 22.37
CA CYS A 422 14.65 12.33 21.16
C CYS A 422 13.14 12.21 21.40
N ALA A 423 12.68 11.91 22.61
CA ALA A 423 11.27 11.71 22.91
C ALA A 423 10.83 12.55 24.13
N LEU A 424 9.74 13.30 23.96
CA LEU A 424 9.12 14.04 25.07
C LEU A 424 8.20 13.17 25.93
N THR A 425 7.94 11.92 25.52
CA THR A 425 7.16 10.94 26.28
C THR A 425 8.06 10.21 27.28
N GLY A 426 7.53 9.84 28.44
CA GLY A 426 8.29 9.05 29.42
C GLY A 426 8.62 7.63 28.96
N SER A 427 7.84 7.07 28.03
CA SER A 427 8.04 5.74 27.42
C SER A 427 7.33 5.69 26.07
N VAL A 428 8.07 5.32 25.04
CA VAL A 428 7.53 5.11 23.68
C VAL A 428 6.76 3.79 23.63
N ALA A 429 7.23 2.79 24.36
CA ALA A 429 6.54 1.52 24.51
C ALA A 429 5.16 1.70 25.14
N ASP A 430 5.06 2.44 26.26
CA ASP A 430 3.77 2.72 26.93
C ASP A 430 2.80 3.47 25.98
N TYR A 431 3.30 4.47 25.26
CA TYR A 431 2.50 5.19 24.27
C TYR A 431 1.97 4.26 23.17
N SER A 432 2.84 3.45 22.58
CA SER A 432 2.47 2.52 21.50
C SER A 432 1.53 1.42 21.99
N GLN A 433 1.76 0.87 23.18
CA GLN A 433 0.89 -0.12 23.83
C GLN A 433 -0.52 0.42 24.02
N LYS A 434 -0.66 1.63 24.57
CA LYS A 434 -1.96 2.27 24.77
C LYS A 434 -2.67 2.57 23.45
N PHE A 435 -1.94 3.07 22.47
CA PHE A 435 -2.48 3.37 21.14
C PHE A 435 -2.99 2.10 20.45
N LEU A 436 -2.15 1.05 20.36
CA LEU A 436 -2.53 -0.21 19.71
C LEU A 436 -3.59 -0.96 20.50
N GLY A 437 -3.55 -0.93 21.84
CA GLY A 437 -4.56 -1.51 22.70
C GLY A 437 -5.95 -0.92 22.43
N ASN A 438 -6.05 0.40 22.27
CA ASN A 438 -7.31 1.04 21.90
C ASN A 438 -7.77 0.61 20.49
N LEU A 439 -6.85 0.48 19.53
CA LEU A 439 -7.20 -0.01 18.18
C LEU A 439 -7.73 -1.45 18.23
N VAL A 440 -7.18 -2.32 19.08
CA VAL A 440 -7.68 -3.69 19.28
C VAL A 440 -9.13 -3.67 19.76
N LEU A 441 -9.48 -2.81 20.73
CA LEU A 441 -10.86 -2.68 21.22
C LEU A 441 -11.82 -2.17 20.14
N VAL A 442 -11.37 -1.19 19.34
CA VAL A 442 -12.16 -0.68 18.21
C VAL A 442 -12.40 -1.79 17.16
N GLN A 443 -11.36 -2.61 16.87
CA GLN A 443 -11.45 -3.67 15.86
C GLN A 443 -12.45 -4.77 16.24
N LEU A 444 -12.72 -5.00 17.54
CA LEU A 444 -13.74 -5.96 17.99
C LEU A 444 -15.12 -5.65 17.39
N SER A 445 -15.41 -4.37 17.12
CA SER A 445 -16.69 -3.98 16.51
C SER A 445 -16.84 -4.47 15.08
N ASN A 446 -15.74 -4.75 14.36
CA ASN A 446 -15.81 -5.23 12.98
C ASN A 446 -16.10 -6.74 12.88
N ILE A 447 -15.92 -7.48 13.97
CA ILE A 447 -16.09 -8.95 13.97
C ILE A 447 -17.52 -9.36 13.61
N TRP A 448 -18.55 -8.61 14.05
CA TRP A 448 -19.95 -8.92 13.73
C TRP A 448 -20.22 -8.99 12.21
N LEU A 449 -19.54 -8.14 11.44
CA LEU A 449 -19.72 -8.10 10.00
C LEU A 449 -19.09 -9.34 9.35
N SER A 450 -17.86 -9.72 9.75
CA SER A 450 -17.19 -10.93 9.25
C SER A 450 -17.92 -12.20 9.73
N GLU A 451 -18.44 -12.22 10.95
CA GLU A 451 -19.26 -13.28 11.51
C GLU A 451 -20.48 -13.56 10.62
N SER A 452 -21.16 -12.51 10.16
CA SER A 452 -22.34 -12.62 9.28
C SER A 452 -22.02 -13.18 7.87
N LYS A 453 -20.75 -13.27 7.49
CA LYS A 453 -20.27 -13.72 6.17
C LYS A 453 -19.54 -15.08 6.20
N SER A 454 -19.68 -15.82 7.30
CA SER A 454 -19.00 -17.12 7.47
C SER A 454 -19.96 -18.18 8.01
N ASN A 455 -19.78 -19.43 7.56
CA ASN A 455 -20.46 -20.60 8.13
C ASN A 455 -19.72 -21.17 9.36
N ASP A 456 -18.42 -20.82 9.53
CA ASP A 456 -17.61 -21.10 10.73
C ASP A 456 -16.90 -19.82 11.15
N PRO A 457 -17.60 -18.88 11.82
CA PRO A 457 -17.05 -17.59 12.17
C PRO A 457 -16.16 -17.63 13.42
N TYR A 458 -15.21 -16.69 13.48
CA TYR A 458 -14.67 -16.22 14.74
C TYR A 458 -15.68 -15.23 15.30
N THR A 459 -16.43 -15.61 16.35
CA THR A 459 -17.54 -14.82 16.86
C THR A 459 -17.07 -13.70 17.79
N GLN A 460 -17.88 -12.63 17.92
CA GLN A 460 -17.61 -11.58 18.91
C GLN A 460 -17.51 -12.18 20.32
N GLN A 461 -18.37 -13.14 20.67
CA GLN A 461 -18.33 -13.81 21.97
C GLN A 461 -16.98 -14.53 22.19
N GLN A 462 -16.45 -15.23 21.18
CA GLN A 462 -15.14 -15.87 21.26
C GLN A 462 -14.01 -14.84 21.44
N ALA A 463 -14.04 -13.73 20.68
CA ALA A 463 -13.04 -12.68 20.77
C ALA A 463 -13.04 -12.00 22.15
N ILE A 464 -14.22 -11.70 22.69
CA ILE A 464 -14.37 -11.13 24.04
C ILE A 464 -13.86 -12.14 25.10
N SER A 465 -14.18 -13.43 24.96
CA SER A 465 -13.68 -14.47 25.86
C SER A 465 -12.16 -14.61 25.83
N ASP A 466 -11.56 -14.57 24.64
CA ASP A 466 -10.10 -14.56 24.46
C ASP A 466 -9.47 -13.31 25.10
N LEU A 467 -10.07 -12.13 24.89
CA LEU A 467 -9.63 -10.86 25.51
C LEU A 467 -9.70 -10.91 27.04
N ILE A 468 -10.82 -11.34 27.61
CA ILE A 468 -11.00 -11.49 29.07
C ILE A 468 -9.97 -12.46 29.63
N SER A 469 -9.76 -13.58 28.94
CA SER A 469 -8.77 -14.58 29.35
C SER A 469 -7.35 -14.03 29.37
N PHE A 470 -7.00 -13.18 28.42
CA PHE A 470 -5.71 -12.49 28.38
C PHE A 470 -5.59 -11.40 29.48
N LEU A 471 -6.58 -10.51 29.57
CA LEU A 471 -6.53 -9.34 30.46
C LEU A 471 -6.54 -9.71 31.95
N PHE A 472 -7.32 -10.72 32.33
CA PHE A 472 -7.53 -11.10 33.74
C PHE A 472 -6.77 -12.37 34.14
N LYS A 473 -5.82 -12.84 33.35
CA LYS A 473 -5.00 -14.03 33.61
C LYS A 473 -4.30 -13.95 34.95
N GLU A 474 -3.58 -12.86 35.22
CA GLU A 474 -2.81 -12.67 36.46
C GLU A 474 -3.74 -12.50 37.66
N ALA A 475 -4.82 -11.73 37.52
CA ALA A 475 -5.81 -11.52 38.59
C ALA A 475 -6.46 -12.84 39.03
N ARG A 476 -6.78 -13.75 38.08
CA ARG A 476 -7.30 -15.10 38.40
C ARG A 476 -6.28 -15.96 39.17
N MET A 477 -4.99 -15.66 39.05
CA MET A 477 -3.90 -16.33 39.77
C MET A 477 -3.54 -15.61 41.07
N GLY A 478 -4.25 -14.55 41.47
CA GLY A 478 -3.93 -13.72 42.63
C GLY A 478 -2.64 -12.89 42.46
N LYS A 479 -2.23 -12.62 41.22
CA LYS A 479 -1.03 -11.84 40.88
C LYS A 479 -1.40 -10.44 40.40
N SER A 480 -0.48 -9.49 40.57
CA SER A 480 -0.61 -8.15 40.01
C SER A 480 -0.39 -8.19 38.49
N SER A 481 -1.24 -7.47 37.76
CA SER A 481 -1.09 -7.27 36.30
C SER A 481 -0.08 -6.17 35.98
N ALA A 482 0.58 -6.26 34.84
CA ALA A 482 1.41 -5.19 34.29
C ALA A 482 0.60 -3.92 33.98
N ASP A 483 1.27 -2.76 33.90
CA ASP A 483 0.62 -1.46 33.70
C ASP A 483 -0.23 -1.42 32.43
N PHE A 484 0.25 -1.96 31.34
CA PHE A 484 -0.52 -2.09 30.10
C PHE A 484 -1.82 -2.89 30.31
N LYS A 485 -1.75 -4.05 30.95
CA LYS A 485 -2.98 -4.84 31.21
C LYS A 485 -3.95 -4.10 32.11
N ARG A 486 -3.46 -3.39 33.16
CA ARG A 486 -4.33 -2.55 34.00
C ARG A 486 -5.03 -1.44 33.20
N PHE A 487 -4.27 -0.78 32.33
CA PHE A 487 -4.85 0.20 31.40
C PHE A 487 -5.95 -0.45 30.55
N MET A 488 -5.65 -1.57 29.89
CA MET A 488 -6.62 -2.26 29.01
C MET A 488 -7.83 -2.81 29.78
N GLN A 489 -7.64 -3.30 31.01
CA GLN A 489 -8.75 -3.70 31.89
C GLN A 489 -9.70 -2.51 32.14
N GLY A 490 -9.16 -1.32 32.42
CA GLY A 490 -9.94 -0.10 32.60
C GLY A 490 -10.70 0.29 31.32
N GLN A 491 -10.04 0.27 30.17
CA GLN A 491 -10.67 0.59 28.88
C GLN A 491 -11.78 -0.42 28.53
N PHE A 492 -11.52 -1.71 28.73
CA PHE A 492 -12.51 -2.76 28.50
C PHE A 492 -13.75 -2.61 29.41
N LEU A 493 -13.54 -2.37 30.70
CA LEU A 493 -14.65 -2.14 31.63
C LEU A 493 -15.46 -0.88 31.26
N ASN A 494 -14.80 0.21 30.87
CA ASN A 494 -15.47 1.41 30.38
C ASN A 494 -16.32 1.13 29.13
N ALA A 495 -15.78 0.34 28.19
CA ALA A 495 -16.51 -0.08 27.00
C ALA A 495 -17.74 -0.92 27.37
N VAL A 496 -17.61 -1.90 28.27
CA VAL A 496 -18.72 -2.73 28.74
C VAL A 496 -19.79 -1.88 29.40
N ILE A 497 -19.41 -0.93 30.27
CA ILE A 497 -20.35 0.00 30.93
C ILE A 497 -21.09 0.84 29.88
N SER A 498 -20.36 1.37 28.89
CA SER A 498 -20.97 2.14 27.81
C SER A 498 -21.96 1.32 26.97
N TRP A 499 -21.65 0.05 26.71
CA TRP A 499 -22.51 -0.85 25.93
C TRP A 499 -23.75 -1.33 26.73
N SER A 500 -23.66 -1.33 28.06
CA SER A 500 -24.76 -1.81 28.91
C SER A 500 -25.84 -0.77 29.20
N ASP A 501 -25.73 0.47 28.68
CA ASP A 501 -26.60 1.62 28.99
C ASP A 501 -26.71 1.95 30.50
N VAL A 502 -25.85 1.38 31.34
CA VAL A 502 -25.77 1.70 32.77
C VAL A 502 -25.02 3.03 32.89
N SER A 503 -25.75 4.12 33.13
CA SER A 503 -25.15 5.42 33.42
C SER A 503 -24.27 5.32 34.67
N PRO A 504 -22.99 5.70 34.61
CA PRO A 504 -22.14 5.72 35.79
C PRO A 504 -22.76 6.68 36.83
N VAL A 505 -22.84 6.25 38.08
CA VAL A 505 -23.23 7.11 39.19
C VAL A 505 -22.25 8.28 39.23
N LYS A 506 -22.70 9.50 38.91
CA LYS A 506 -21.87 10.70 39.02
C LYS A 506 -21.54 10.93 40.49
N GLU A 507 -20.33 10.57 40.92
CA GLU A 507 -19.80 11.12 42.16
C GLU A 507 -19.66 12.64 42.00
N LYS A 508 -20.38 13.36 42.87
CA LYS A 508 -20.25 14.82 42.98
C LYS A 508 -18.85 15.12 43.53
N GLY A 509 -17.95 15.58 42.68
CA GLY A 509 -16.72 16.25 43.11
C GLY A 509 -15.43 15.63 42.62
N SER A 510 -15.08 15.89 41.34
CA SER A 510 -13.73 16.23 40.92
C SER A 510 -13.75 16.67 39.46
N SER A 511 -13.39 17.91 39.19
CA SER A 511 -13.15 18.44 37.85
C SER A 511 -11.78 17.96 37.38
N SER A 512 -11.72 16.83 36.71
CA SER A 512 -10.57 16.44 35.89
C SER A 512 -11.06 16.31 34.46
N GLY A 513 -10.45 17.07 33.56
CA GLY A 513 -10.78 17.07 32.14
C GLY A 513 -10.62 15.68 31.54
N SER A 514 -11.71 15.01 31.32
CA SER A 514 -11.76 13.79 30.52
C SER A 514 -11.87 14.19 29.06
N SER A 515 -10.84 13.94 28.27
CA SER A 515 -10.98 13.86 26.81
C SER A 515 -11.90 12.67 26.52
N SER A 516 -13.19 12.96 26.31
CA SER A 516 -14.14 11.98 25.79
C SER A 516 -13.73 11.64 24.37
N PHE A 517 -13.20 10.44 24.13
CA PHE A 517 -13.21 9.85 22.82
C PHE A 517 -14.67 9.56 22.45
N ALA A 518 -15.24 10.41 21.61
CA ALA A 518 -16.49 10.12 20.94
C ALA A 518 -16.25 8.92 19.99
N ILE A 519 -16.65 7.73 20.42
CA ILE A 519 -16.88 6.61 19.51
C ILE A 519 -18.08 7.06 18.67
N GLY A 520 -17.83 7.21 17.34
CA GLY A 520 -18.81 7.77 16.42
C GLY A 520 -20.16 7.07 16.52
N GLU A 521 -21.22 7.88 16.46
CA GLU A 521 -22.63 7.51 16.44
C GLU A 521 -22.98 6.67 15.20
N THR A 522 -22.59 5.40 15.16
CA THR A 522 -23.04 4.48 14.11
C THR A 522 -23.14 3.05 14.59
N ASN A 523 -23.63 2.77 15.79
CA ASN A 523 -23.92 1.38 16.14
C ASN A 523 -25.11 1.27 17.09
N SER A 524 -26.32 1.53 16.56
CA SER A 524 -27.59 1.15 17.19
C SER A 524 -27.88 -0.36 17.13
N HIS A 525 -26.91 -1.19 16.74
CA HIS A 525 -27.11 -2.65 16.58
C HIS A 525 -26.28 -3.53 17.52
N LEU A 526 -25.57 -2.95 18.50
CA LEU A 526 -24.97 -3.72 19.59
C LEU A 526 -26.03 -3.96 20.69
N SER A 527 -27.12 -4.64 20.35
CA SER A 527 -28.08 -5.09 21.32
C SER A 527 -27.61 -6.41 21.93
N LEU A 528 -27.38 -6.36 23.25
CA LEU A 528 -27.41 -7.48 24.18
C LEU A 528 -26.36 -8.57 24.00
N ILE A 529 -25.19 -8.34 24.53
CA ILE A 529 -24.35 -9.45 25.01
C ILE A 529 -24.89 -9.77 26.42
N HIS A 530 -25.65 -10.85 26.53
CA HIS A 530 -25.91 -11.48 27.84
C HIS A 530 -24.61 -12.19 28.25
N ILE A 531 -23.94 -11.63 29.28
CA ILE A 531 -22.86 -12.30 30.00
C ILE A 531 -23.46 -13.31 30.97
#